data_7d8a26b16014f8b2de8706f942cce591
#
_entry.id   7d8a26b16014f8b2de8706f942cce591
#
_cell.length_a   1.000
_cell.length_b   1.000
_cell.length_c   1.000
_cell.angle_alpha   90.00
_cell.angle_beta   90.00
_cell.angle_gamma   90.00
#
_symmetry.space_group_name_H-M   'P 1'
#
loop_
_entity.id
_entity.type
_entity.pdbx_description
1 polymer ?
#
loop_
_entity_poly.entity_id
_entity_poly.type
_entity_poly.pdbx_seq_one_letter_code
_entity_poly.pdbx_strand_id
1 'polypeptide(L)'
;MKLISENLHIISKNTKEAVKNRDEFYIKNLLKRQIAANPDWIDLNIGPARGAFAGAMEWIVNIASEMTDIPLSLDTTNIDEIESGLKLAKNPQNWIINSTSADFERLVAVTDVAVKYNANIIALTMNSELGIPKESDGRLELAFEINEKTQEKGIENEKIFFDPLILP
;
A
#
# COMPACT_ATOMS: atom_id res chain seq x y z
N MET A 1 0.00 -13.49 14.36
CA MET A 1 -0.90 -12.79 13.42
C MET A 1 -0.35 -11.39 13.22
N LYS A 2 -0.33 -10.88 11.99
CA LYS A 2 0.08 -9.51 11.66
C LYS A 2 -1.16 -8.67 11.40
N LEU A 3 -1.12 -7.39 11.83
CA LEU A 3 -2.25 -6.47 11.73
C LEU A 3 -1.86 -5.19 10.99
N ILE A 4 -2.66 -4.80 10.00
CA ILE A 4 -2.58 -3.50 9.33
C ILE A 4 -3.80 -2.69 9.77
N SER A 5 -3.60 -1.47 10.25
CA SER A 5 -4.67 -0.56 10.64
C SER A 5 -5.08 0.32 9.47
N GLU A 6 -6.34 0.23 9.01
CA GLU A 6 -6.85 0.86 7.78
C GLU A 6 -7.93 1.93 8.05
N ASN A 7 -7.68 2.89 8.92
CA ASN A 7 -8.66 3.96 9.20
C ASN A 7 -8.44 5.26 8.39
N LEU A 8 -7.26 5.44 7.79
CA LEU A 8 -6.96 6.59 6.97
C LEU A 8 -7.18 6.22 5.50
N HIS A 9 -8.42 6.39 4.99
CA HIS A 9 -8.78 6.07 3.61
C HIS A 9 -9.71 7.14 3.01
N ILE A 10 -9.46 7.56 1.77
CA ILE A 10 -10.23 8.61 1.08
C ILE A 10 -11.61 8.18 0.58
N ILE A 11 -12.02 6.93 0.81
CA ILE A 11 -13.42 6.50 0.63
C ILE A 11 -14.31 7.24 1.63
N SER A 12 -13.81 7.50 2.85
CA SER A 12 -14.47 8.37 3.82
C SER A 12 -14.47 9.80 3.30
N LYS A 13 -15.67 10.41 3.20
CA LYS A 13 -15.84 11.80 2.76
C LYS A 13 -15.01 12.78 3.60
N ASN A 14 -15.00 12.60 4.91
CA ASN A 14 -14.26 13.49 5.82
C ASN A 14 -12.75 13.38 5.62
N THR A 15 -12.24 12.15 5.50
CA THR A 15 -10.82 11.91 5.21
C THR A 15 -10.42 12.46 3.85
N LYS A 16 -11.29 12.27 2.85
CA LYS A 16 -11.08 12.81 1.49
C LYS A 16 -10.94 14.34 1.51
N GLU A 17 -11.84 15.04 2.17
CA GLU A 17 -11.76 16.50 2.28
C GLU A 17 -10.55 16.95 3.10
N ALA A 18 -10.21 16.25 4.18
CA ALA A 18 -9.03 16.54 4.98
C ALA A 18 -7.73 16.39 4.18
N VAL A 19 -7.59 15.31 3.41
CA VAL A 19 -6.41 15.11 2.54
C VAL A 19 -6.34 16.19 1.46
N LYS A 20 -7.46 16.50 0.80
CA LYS A 20 -7.56 17.53 -0.23
C LYS A 20 -7.15 18.92 0.30
N ASN A 21 -7.60 19.28 1.49
CA ASN A 21 -7.36 20.58 2.11
C ASN A 21 -6.09 20.63 2.98
N ARG A 22 -5.33 19.51 3.05
CA ARG A 22 -4.14 19.38 3.91
C ARG A 22 -4.45 19.68 5.39
N ASP A 23 -5.62 19.20 5.90
CA ASP A 23 -6.02 19.33 7.31
C ASP A 23 -5.18 18.39 8.18
N GLU A 24 -4.05 18.91 8.62
CA GLU A 24 -3.09 18.18 9.47
C GLU A 24 -3.70 17.78 10.81
N PHE A 25 -4.58 18.61 11.39
CA PHE A 25 -5.19 18.30 12.67
C PHE A 25 -6.09 17.05 12.57
N TYR A 26 -6.89 16.95 11.51
CA TYR A 26 -7.74 15.79 11.26
C TYR A 26 -6.88 14.52 11.04
N ILE A 27 -5.85 14.59 10.22
CA ILE A 27 -4.95 13.46 9.94
C ILE A 27 -4.23 13.00 11.21
N LYS A 28 -3.67 13.92 12.00
CA LYS A 28 -3.04 13.59 13.30
C LYS A 28 -4.00 12.89 14.27
N ASN A 29 -5.27 13.28 14.30
CA ASN A 29 -6.26 12.62 15.14
C ASN A 29 -6.61 11.20 14.67
N LEU A 30 -6.64 10.94 13.35
CA LEU A 30 -6.78 9.59 12.81
C LEU A 30 -5.57 8.73 13.17
N LEU A 31 -4.37 9.23 12.92
CA LEU A 31 -3.12 8.53 13.22
C LEU A 31 -2.99 8.19 14.71
N LYS A 32 -3.34 9.11 15.62
CA LYS A 32 -3.33 8.84 17.08
C LYS A 32 -4.15 7.61 17.47
N ARG A 33 -5.32 7.42 16.85
CA ARG A 33 -6.19 6.26 17.12
C ARG A 33 -5.56 4.98 16.59
N GLN A 34 -4.97 5.02 15.41
CA GLN A 34 -4.29 3.86 14.82
C GLN A 34 -3.05 3.47 15.64
N ILE A 35 -2.22 4.44 16.01
CA ILE A 35 -1.04 4.23 16.86
C ILE A 35 -1.43 3.61 18.20
N ALA A 36 -2.53 4.08 18.83
CA ALA A 36 -3.01 3.55 20.11
C ALA A 36 -3.45 2.08 20.03
N ALA A 37 -3.82 1.58 18.85
CA ALA A 37 -4.15 0.17 18.62
C ALA A 37 -2.89 -0.71 18.47
N ASN A 38 -1.70 -0.12 18.38
CA ASN A 38 -0.41 -0.79 18.26
C ASN A 38 -0.38 -1.87 17.17
N PRO A 39 -0.71 -1.54 15.90
CA PRO A 39 -0.67 -2.48 14.78
C PRO A 39 0.77 -2.76 14.34
N ASP A 40 0.97 -3.77 13.51
CA ASP A 40 2.26 -4.02 12.85
C ASP A 40 2.54 -2.98 11.75
N TRP A 41 1.49 -2.47 11.07
CA TRP A 41 1.55 -1.40 10.06
C TRP A 41 0.36 -0.45 10.16
N ILE A 42 0.57 0.78 9.73
CA ILE A 42 -0.50 1.77 9.53
C ILE A 42 -0.68 1.99 8.03
N ASP A 43 -1.88 1.76 7.52
CA ASP A 43 -2.22 1.98 6.12
C ASP A 43 -2.58 3.45 5.84
N LEU A 44 -2.01 3.97 4.76
CA LEU A 44 -2.22 5.33 4.27
C LEU A 44 -2.86 5.28 2.88
N ASN A 45 -4.20 5.25 2.83
CA ASN A 45 -4.93 5.17 1.56
C ASN A 45 -5.31 6.56 1.04
N ILE A 46 -4.65 6.94 -0.05
CA ILE A 46 -4.89 8.21 -0.77
C ILE A 46 -5.49 8.00 -2.18
N GLY A 47 -5.88 6.75 -2.50
CA GLY A 47 -6.40 6.38 -3.80
C GLY A 47 -5.44 6.72 -4.95
N PRO A 48 -5.93 7.11 -6.15
CA PRO A 48 -5.10 7.38 -7.32
C PRO A 48 -4.25 8.66 -7.21
N ALA A 49 -4.45 9.47 -6.18
CA ALA A 49 -3.67 10.69 -5.84
C ALA A 49 -3.40 11.62 -7.04
N ARG A 50 -4.45 11.99 -7.76
CA ARG A 50 -4.40 12.92 -8.89
C ARG A 50 -4.97 14.29 -8.54
N GLY A 51 -4.56 15.34 -9.27
CA GLY A 51 -5.08 16.70 -9.09
C GLY A 51 -4.84 17.23 -7.68
N ALA A 52 -5.88 17.56 -6.93
CA ALA A 52 -5.78 18.10 -5.58
C ALA A 52 -5.15 17.12 -4.56
N PHE A 53 -4.98 15.86 -4.91
CA PHE A 53 -4.34 14.84 -4.06
C PHE A 53 -2.87 14.59 -4.41
N ALA A 54 -2.33 15.23 -5.44
CA ALA A 54 -0.91 15.09 -5.78
C ALA A 54 -0.02 15.54 -4.62
N GLY A 55 1.03 14.76 -4.31
CA GLY A 55 1.92 14.97 -3.16
C GLY A 55 1.27 14.65 -1.80
N ALA A 56 0.13 13.96 -1.78
CA ALA A 56 -0.55 13.60 -0.54
C ALA A 56 0.22 12.56 0.26
N MET A 57 0.84 11.60 -0.41
CA MET A 57 1.61 10.55 0.28
C MET A 57 2.80 11.14 1.02
N GLU A 58 3.60 11.96 0.36
CA GLU A 58 4.73 12.64 0.99
C GLU A 58 4.30 13.43 2.23
N TRP A 59 3.22 14.21 2.10
CA TRP A 59 2.70 15.02 3.19
C TRP A 59 2.22 14.17 4.39
N ILE A 60 1.44 13.09 4.15
CA ILE A 60 0.94 12.24 5.23
C ILE A 60 2.06 11.43 5.87
N VAL A 61 3.00 10.94 5.07
CA VAL A 61 4.18 10.20 5.58
C VAL A 61 5.02 11.08 6.49
N ASN A 62 5.25 12.35 6.17
CA ASN A 62 5.95 13.27 7.04
C ASN A 62 5.23 13.40 8.40
N ILE A 63 3.90 13.60 8.39
CA ILE A 63 3.12 13.69 9.64
C ILE A 63 3.22 12.38 10.44
N ALA A 64 3.04 11.22 9.78
CA ALA A 64 3.09 9.92 10.45
C ALA A 64 4.46 9.64 11.06
N SER A 65 5.54 9.94 10.34
CA SER A 65 6.93 9.71 10.78
C SER A 65 7.37 10.60 11.95
N GLU A 66 6.71 11.75 12.15
CA GLU A 66 6.89 12.58 13.35
C GLU A 66 6.18 11.99 14.58
N MET A 67 5.15 11.15 14.38
CA MET A 67 4.28 10.66 15.46
C MET A 67 4.61 9.24 15.91
N THR A 68 5.22 8.42 15.04
CA THR A 68 5.47 7.00 15.33
C THR A 68 6.60 6.42 14.47
N ASP A 69 7.24 5.37 15.00
CA ASP A 69 8.16 4.52 14.23
C ASP A 69 7.47 3.23 13.71
N ILE A 70 6.15 3.07 13.91
CA ILE A 70 5.38 1.96 13.31
C ILE A 70 5.52 2.06 11.79
N PRO A 71 5.91 0.99 11.08
CA PRO A 71 6.07 1.02 9.63
C PRO A 71 4.73 1.28 8.92
N LEU A 72 4.81 1.85 7.72
CA LEU A 72 3.63 2.28 6.97
C LEU A 72 3.35 1.34 5.80
N SER A 73 2.06 1.21 5.46
CA SER A 73 1.55 0.62 4.23
C SER A 73 1.07 1.76 3.32
N LEU A 74 1.69 1.89 2.14
CA LEU A 74 1.42 2.97 1.21
C LEU A 74 0.37 2.52 0.18
N ASP A 75 -0.90 2.89 0.41
CA ASP A 75 -2.02 2.46 -0.42
C ASP A 75 -2.38 3.54 -1.45
N THR A 76 -1.87 3.34 -2.64
CA THR A 76 -2.19 4.15 -3.82
C THR A 76 -1.88 3.41 -5.12
N THR A 77 -2.66 3.70 -6.16
CA THR A 77 -2.34 3.22 -7.52
C THR A 77 -1.26 4.05 -8.22
N ASN A 78 -0.85 5.18 -7.65
CA ASN A 78 0.13 6.08 -8.24
C ASN A 78 1.56 5.72 -7.77
N ILE A 79 2.38 5.23 -8.70
CA ILE A 79 3.76 4.80 -8.43
C ILE A 79 4.64 5.95 -7.94
N ASP A 80 4.48 7.15 -8.47
CA ASP A 80 5.28 8.31 -8.05
C ASP A 80 5.00 8.69 -6.59
N GLU A 81 3.75 8.56 -6.15
CA GLU A 81 3.35 8.77 -4.75
C GLU A 81 3.90 7.67 -3.82
N ILE A 82 3.91 6.40 -4.26
CA ILE A 82 4.55 5.31 -3.52
C ILE A 82 6.04 5.63 -3.32
N GLU A 83 6.72 5.97 -4.42
CA GLU A 83 8.14 6.26 -4.36
C GLU A 83 8.47 7.49 -3.52
N SER A 84 7.63 8.54 -3.58
CA SER A 84 7.80 9.74 -2.75
C SER A 84 7.69 9.41 -1.26
N GLY A 85 6.75 8.55 -0.86
CA GLY A 85 6.62 8.07 0.51
C GLY A 85 7.82 7.23 0.96
N LEU A 86 8.25 6.26 0.15
CA LEU A 86 9.39 5.39 0.47
C LEU A 86 10.72 6.14 0.61
N LYS A 87 10.91 7.24 -0.12
CA LYS A 87 12.10 8.11 0.02
C LYS A 87 12.25 8.71 1.42
N LEU A 88 11.16 8.88 2.13
CA LEU A 88 11.13 9.43 3.51
C LEU A 88 11.32 8.37 4.58
N ALA A 89 11.20 7.09 4.23
CA ALA A 89 11.29 5.99 5.18
C ALA A 89 12.72 5.81 5.70
N LYS A 90 12.90 5.80 7.03
CA LYS A 90 14.20 5.46 7.66
C LYS A 90 14.57 3.99 7.40
N ASN A 91 13.56 3.11 7.39
CA ASN A 91 13.70 1.66 7.22
C ASN A 91 12.67 1.15 6.20
N PRO A 92 12.82 1.49 4.89
CA PRO A 92 11.85 1.14 3.86
C PRO A 92 11.63 -0.37 3.72
N GLN A 93 12.62 -1.20 4.08
CA GLN A 93 12.51 -2.66 4.07
C GLN A 93 11.43 -3.22 5.00
N ASN A 94 10.92 -2.42 5.93
CA ASN A 94 9.82 -2.79 6.83
C ASN A 94 8.47 -2.26 6.35
N TRP A 95 8.44 -1.38 5.34
CA TRP A 95 7.22 -0.79 4.83
C TRP A 95 6.59 -1.67 3.75
N ILE A 96 5.33 -1.40 3.45
CA ILE A 96 4.53 -2.16 2.48
C ILE A 96 4.10 -1.23 1.35
N ILE A 97 4.20 -1.73 0.11
CA ILE A 97 3.54 -1.15 -1.06
C ILE A 97 2.17 -1.84 -1.21
N ASN A 98 1.10 -1.09 -1.06
CA ASN A 98 -0.28 -1.56 -1.18
C ASN A 98 -0.92 -0.91 -2.42
N SER A 99 -1.03 -1.61 -3.51
CA SER A 99 -0.76 -2.99 -3.84
C SER A 99 -0.27 -3.15 -5.27
N THR A 100 0.09 -4.37 -5.65
CA THR A 100 0.16 -4.81 -7.04
C THR A 100 -1.00 -5.75 -7.37
N SER A 101 -1.19 -6.05 -8.65
CA SER A 101 -2.05 -7.10 -9.19
C SER A 101 -1.26 -7.94 -10.19
N ALA A 102 -1.90 -8.93 -10.83
CA ALA A 102 -1.28 -9.70 -11.92
C ALA A 102 -1.26 -8.94 -13.26
N ASP A 103 -1.72 -7.70 -13.31
CA ASP A 103 -1.57 -6.85 -14.50
C ASP A 103 -0.09 -6.53 -14.74
N PHE A 104 0.41 -6.93 -15.89
CA PHE A 104 1.85 -6.91 -16.22
C PHE A 104 2.52 -5.55 -15.94
N GLU A 105 1.96 -4.46 -16.46
CA GLU A 105 2.54 -3.11 -16.28
C GLU A 105 2.57 -2.70 -14.81
N ARG A 106 1.50 -2.98 -14.07
CA ARG A 106 1.41 -2.68 -12.64
C ARG A 106 2.39 -3.52 -11.84
N LEU A 107 2.46 -4.82 -12.13
CA LEU A 107 3.36 -5.76 -11.47
C LEU A 107 4.82 -5.36 -11.64
N VAL A 108 5.24 -5.06 -12.87
CA VAL A 108 6.61 -4.60 -13.17
C VAL A 108 6.92 -3.30 -12.42
N ALA A 109 6.06 -2.30 -12.51
CA ALA A 109 6.30 -0.99 -11.91
C ALA A 109 6.42 -1.08 -10.37
N VAL A 110 5.52 -1.83 -9.72
CA VAL A 110 5.56 -2.03 -8.26
C VAL A 110 6.79 -2.84 -7.85
N THR A 111 7.11 -3.90 -8.59
CA THR A 111 8.26 -4.76 -8.30
C THR A 111 9.57 -3.98 -8.40
N ASP A 112 9.74 -3.13 -9.43
CA ASP A 112 10.96 -2.33 -9.60
C ASP A 112 11.14 -1.34 -8.43
N VAL A 113 10.06 -0.72 -7.94
CA VAL A 113 10.11 0.14 -6.75
C VAL A 113 10.40 -0.69 -5.48
N ALA A 114 9.77 -1.84 -5.32
CA ALA A 114 10.01 -2.72 -4.17
C ALA A 114 11.46 -3.20 -4.09
N VAL A 115 12.06 -3.61 -5.21
CA VAL A 115 13.48 -3.97 -5.28
C VAL A 115 14.37 -2.80 -4.88
N LYS A 116 14.12 -1.60 -5.43
CA LYS A 116 14.89 -0.39 -5.16
C LYS A 116 14.95 -0.03 -3.68
N TYR A 117 13.85 -0.20 -2.96
CA TYR A 117 13.72 0.15 -1.54
C TYR A 117 13.76 -1.06 -0.61
N ASN A 118 13.89 -2.26 -1.15
CA ASN A 118 13.77 -3.53 -0.42
C ASN A 118 12.45 -3.64 0.38
N ALA A 119 11.35 -3.02 -0.13
CA ALA A 119 10.06 -2.95 0.53
C ALA A 119 9.26 -4.25 0.37
N ASN A 120 8.27 -4.43 1.25
CA ASN A 120 7.29 -5.52 1.13
C ASN A 120 6.18 -5.12 0.14
N ILE A 121 5.44 -6.11 -0.37
CA ILE A 121 4.35 -5.92 -1.34
C ILE A 121 3.09 -6.64 -0.87
N ILE A 122 1.92 -6.00 -0.96
CA ILE A 122 0.63 -6.68 -1.01
C ILE A 122 0.32 -7.00 -2.47
N ALA A 123 0.02 -8.26 -2.76
CA ALA A 123 -0.28 -8.78 -4.09
C ALA A 123 -1.73 -9.27 -4.17
N LEU A 124 -2.55 -8.54 -4.93
CA LEU A 124 -3.95 -8.90 -5.17
C LEU A 124 -4.04 -10.00 -6.23
N THR A 125 -4.74 -11.11 -5.92
CA THR A 125 -4.96 -12.20 -6.88
C THR A 125 -6.07 -11.86 -7.87
N MET A 126 -5.84 -10.81 -8.66
CA MET A 126 -6.72 -10.32 -9.72
C MET A 126 -5.91 -9.71 -10.87
N ASN A 127 -6.55 -9.57 -12.01
CA ASN A 127 -6.07 -8.76 -13.14
C ASN A 127 -7.24 -8.07 -13.86
N SER A 128 -6.93 -7.17 -14.79
CA SER A 128 -7.95 -6.40 -15.53
C SER A 128 -8.75 -7.24 -16.53
N GLU A 129 -8.21 -8.37 -16.99
CA GLU A 129 -8.86 -9.26 -17.96
C GLU A 129 -9.92 -10.15 -17.30
N LEU A 130 -9.56 -10.82 -16.20
CA LEU A 130 -10.41 -11.78 -15.51
C LEU A 130 -11.19 -11.16 -14.34
N GLY A 131 -10.78 -9.98 -13.88
CA GLY A 131 -11.25 -9.41 -12.62
C GLY A 131 -10.74 -10.23 -11.43
N ILE A 132 -11.60 -10.41 -10.43
CA ILE A 132 -11.34 -11.29 -9.27
C ILE A 132 -11.89 -12.68 -9.62
N PRO A 133 -11.05 -13.73 -9.74
CA PRO A 133 -11.53 -15.08 -10.03
C PRO A 133 -12.47 -15.58 -8.93
N LYS A 134 -13.59 -16.19 -9.32
CA LYS A 134 -14.57 -16.75 -8.36
C LYS A 134 -14.03 -17.97 -7.63
N GLU A 135 -13.35 -18.84 -8.36
CA GLU A 135 -12.82 -20.09 -7.87
C GLU A 135 -11.42 -19.92 -7.25
N SER A 136 -11.11 -20.76 -6.27
CA SER A 136 -9.80 -20.76 -5.59
C SER A 136 -8.63 -21.00 -6.55
N ASP A 137 -8.83 -21.89 -7.53
CA ASP A 137 -7.78 -22.30 -8.46
C ASP A 137 -7.31 -21.10 -9.32
N GLY A 138 -8.25 -20.29 -9.83
CA GLY A 138 -7.89 -19.09 -10.59
C GLY A 138 -7.14 -18.04 -9.75
N ARG A 139 -7.48 -17.89 -8.46
CA ARG A 139 -6.72 -17.02 -7.55
C ARG A 139 -5.32 -17.56 -7.29
N LEU A 140 -5.21 -18.89 -7.17
CA LEU A 140 -3.92 -19.55 -6.96
C LEU A 140 -3.01 -19.43 -8.19
N GLU A 141 -3.56 -19.58 -9.40
CA GLU A 141 -2.83 -19.36 -10.65
C GLU A 141 -2.25 -17.94 -10.72
N LEU A 142 -3.06 -16.90 -10.43
CA LEU A 142 -2.58 -15.53 -10.40
C LEU A 142 -1.53 -15.29 -9.29
N ALA A 143 -1.68 -15.95 -8.14
CA ALA A 143 -0.68 -15.87 -7.07
C ALA A 143 0.67 -16.47 -7.52
N PHE A 144 0.65 -17.60 -8.22
CA PHE A 144 1.88 -18.21 -8.77
C PHE A 144 2.51 -17.32 -9.84
N GLU A 145 1.71 -16.74 -10.74
CA GLU A 145 2.21 -15.81 -11.76
C GLU A 145 2.91 -14.60 -11.13
N ILE A 146 2.27 -13.95 -10.14
CA ILE A 146 2.85 -12.82 -9.42
C ILE A 146 4.16 -13.26 -8.72
N ASN A 147 4.12 -14.41 -8.05
CA ASN A 147 5.29 -14.92 -7.32
C ASN A 147 6.48 -15.18 -8.23
N GLU A 148 6.26 -15.84 -9.37
CA GLU A 148 7.30 -16.10 -10.36
C GLU A 148 7.94 -14.78 -10.83
N LYS A 149 7.13 -13.81 -11.24
CA LYS A 149 7.62 -12.53 -11.75
C LYS A 149 8.35 -11.69 -10.70
N THR A 150 7.92 -11.72 -9.45
CA THR A 150 8.59 -10.99 -8.37
C THR A 150 9.92 -11.66 -7.99
N GLN A 151 9.98 -13.01 -8.00
CA GLN A 151 11.22 -13.75 -7.76
C GLN A 151 12.26 -13.58 -8.89
N GLU A 152 11.83 -13.51 -10.15
CA GLU A 152 12.71 -13.17 -11.27
C GLU A 152 13.45 -11.84 -11.07
N LYS A 153 12.86 -10.92 -10.32
CA LYS A 153 13.43 -9.61 -9.94
C LYS A 153 14.21 -9.65 -8.61
N GLY A 154 14.25 -10.79 -7.92
CA GLY A 154 15.00 -10.99 -6.69
C GLY A 154 14.23 -10.61 -5.42
N ILE A 155 12.90 -10.51 -5.45
CA ILE A 155 12.09 -10.32 -4.24
C ILE A 155 11.92 -11.67 -3.53
N GLU A 156 12.24 -11.70 -2.25
CA GLU A 156 12.07 -12.87 -1.38
C GLU A 156 10.59 -13.13 -1.09
N ASN A 157 10.20 -14.42 -0.95
CA ASN A 157 8.80 -14.80 -0.69
C ASN A 157 8.23 -14.16 0.58
N GLU A 158 9.04 -13.98 1.60
CA GLU A 158 8.68 -13.40 2.89
C GLU A 158 8.25 -11.92 2.78
N LYS A 159 8.56 -11.28 1.67
CA LYS A 159 8.21 -9.88 1.38
C LYS A 159 6.90 -9.72 0.62
N ILE A 160 6.25 -10.81 0.25
CA ILE A 160 5.01 -10.79 -0.53
C ILE A 160 3.86 -11.28 0.34
N PHE A 161 2.85 -10.43 0.52
CA PHE A 161 1.60 -10.74 1.21
C PHE A 161 0.48 -10.89 0.17
N PHE A 162 0.03 -12.12 -0.07
CA PHE A 162 -1.05 -12.36 -1.01
C PHE A 162 -2.42 -12.03 -0.38
N ASP A 163 -3.19 -11.19 -1.08
CA ASP A 163 -4.60 -10.95 -0.77
C ASP A 163 -5.48 -11.69 -1.80
N PRO A 164 -6.17 -12.76 -1.38
CA PRO A 164 -7.05 -13.53 -2.25
C PRO A 164 -8.38 -12.81 -2.55
N LEU A 165 -8.61 -11.62 -2.04
CA LEU A 165 -9.81 -10.82 -2.26
C LEU A 165 -11.11 -11.63 -1.96
N ILE A 166 -11.18 -12.17 -0.75
CA ILE A 166 -12.39 -12.86 -0.28
C ILE A 166 -13.43 -11.80 0.07
N LEU A 167 -14.31 -11.54 -0.91
CA LEU A 167 -15.43 -10.61 -0.71
C LEU A 167 -16.63 -11.36 -0.13
N PRO A 168 -17.42 -10.70 0.75
CA PRO A 168 -18.63 -11.30 1.33
C PRO A 168 -19.75 -11.51 0.29
#